data_afaa780d12fcf19f8f8e62c945f60ffd
#
_entry.id   afaa780d12fcf19f8f8e62c945f60ffd
#
_cell.length_a   1.000
_cell.length_b   1.000
_cell.length_c   1.000
_cell.angle_alpha   90.00
_cell.angle_beta   90.00
_cell.angle_gamma   90.00
#
_symmetry.space_group_name_H-M   'P 1'
#
loop_
_entity.id
_entity.type
_entity.pdbx_description
1 polymer ?
#
loop_
_entity_poly.entity_id
_entity_poly.type
_entity_poly.pdbx_seq_one_letter_code
_entity_poly.pdbx_strand_id
1 'polypeptide(L)'
;MNILLWIGLCGALLMFSGDMLLYFTTDEYHPDGTQKPLIKIMKKIPEWRLKAGGFVGPIAAFLYCIGFSHLLFLFDESHKVIAWIAFFSLCIGIIMGGAYHSHWPYIGLLAKQDDDKAVDIVLDFSKKLSIVLYLFEGIGYVLMIVGIICGWTPYPLIYAVLTPGFLFLLLPLLKKLPQPFYMCIVGGWSNLIAVIYYIAALMF
;
A
#
# COMPACT_ATOMS: atom_id res chain seq x y z
N MET A 1 -7.85 20.37 7.47
CA MET A 1 -8.02 19.19 6.58
C MET A 1 -6.86 19.05 5.59
N ASN A 2 -6.55 20.07 4.79
CA ASN A 2 -5.51 19.96 3.74
C ASN A 2 -4.13 19.50 4.22
N ILE A 3 -3.66 19.94 5.39
CA ILE A 3 -2.36 19.50 5.94
C ILE A 3 -2.32 17.99 6.16
N LEU A 4 -3.43 17.39 6.60
CA LEU A 4 -3.53 15.94 6.79
C LEU A 4 -3.43 15.19 5.46
N LEU A 5 -4.07 15.70 4.40
CA LEU A 5 -4.00 15.13 3.06
C LEU A 5 -2.57 15.23 2.49
N TRP A 6 -1.87 16.34 2.70
CA TRP A 6 -0.46 16.47 2.30
C TRP A 6 0.44 15.49 3.03
N ILE A 7 0.23 15.29 4.34
CA ILE A 7 1.00 14.30 5.12
C ILE A 7 0.72 12.88 4.61
N GLY A 8 -0.55 12.55 4.33
CA GLY A 8 -0.91 11.26 3.74
C GLY A 8 -0.29 11.04 2.36
N LEU A 9 -0.30 12.06 1.50
CA LEU A 9 0.38 12.03 0.19
C LEU A 9 1.88 11.78 0.34
N CYS A 10 2.54 12.47 1.28
CA CYS A 10 3.96 12.21 1.56
C CYS A 10 4.17 10.76 2.02
N GLY A 11 3.29 10.21 2.86
CA GLY A 11 3.33 8.81 3.27
C GLY A 11 3.21 7.85 2.07
N ALA A 12 2.27 8.13 1.15
CA ALA A 12 2.05 7.33 -0.05
C ALA A 12 3.27 7.35 -1.00
N LEU A 13 3.82 8.51 -1.26
CA LEU A 13 5.03 8.67 -2.07
C LEU A 13 6.25 8.00 -1.43
N LEU A 14 6.38 8.12 -0.10
CA LEU A 14 7.48 7.49 0.63
C LEU A 14 7.37 5.96 0.57
N MET A 15 6.18 5.39 0.79
CA MET A 15 5.98 3.94 0.72
C MET A 15 6.21 3.42 -0.71
N PHE A 16 5.71 4.13 -1.73
CA PHE A 16 5.99 3.81 -3.13
C PHE A 16 7.50 3.81 -3.43
N SER A 17 8.23 4.80 -2.91
CA SER A 17 9.69 4.86 -3.06
C SER A 17 10.36 3.66 -2.38
N GLY A 18 9.84 3.21 -1.24
CA GLY A 18 10.28 2.01 -0.56
C GLY A 18 10.09 0.75 -1.40
N ASP A 19 8.92 0.60 -2.05
CA ASP A 19 8.68 -0.49 -3.00
C ASP A 19 9.73 -0.51 -4.11
N MET A 20 10.02 0.66 -4.69
CA MET A 20 11.03 0.75 -5.75
C MET A 20 12.45 0.42 -5.25
N LEU A 21 12.78 0.75 -4.01
CA LEU A 21 14.04 0.34 -3.40
C LEU A 21 14.12 -1.19 -3.22
N LEU A 22 13.03 -1.82 -2.84
CA LEU A 22 13.00 -3.25 -2.53
C LEU A 22 13.10 -4.15 -3.76
N TYR A 23 12.46 -3.79 -4.87
CA TYR A 23 12.34 -4.74 -5.96
C TYR A 23 12.34 -4.13 -7.37
N PHE A 24 12.42 -2.81 -7.55
CA PHE A 24 12.49 -2.27 -8.90
C PHE A 24 13.75 -2.75 -9.63
N THR A 25 13.54 -3.30 -10.82
CA THR A 25 14.58 -3.74 -11.77
C THR A 25 14.13 -3.51 -13.19
N THR A 26 15.10 -3.36 -14.09
CA THR A 26 14.91 -3.39 -15.53
C THR A 26 15.15 -4.77 -16.14
N ASP A 27 15.63 -5.74 -15.35
CA ASP A 27 15.80 -7.12 -15.78
C ASP A 27 14.45 -7.74 -16.17
N GLU A 28 14.46 -8.73 -17.04
CA GLU A 28 13.26 -9.50 -17.34
C GLU A 28 12.65 -10.11 -16.08
N TYR A 29 11.35 -9.89 -15.94
CA TYR A 29 10.56 -10.41 -14.85
C TYR A 29 9.29 -11.07 -15.39
N HIS A 30 9.16 -12.36 -15.15
CA HIS A 30 7.98 -13.13 -15.54
C HIS A 30 7.30 -13.68 -14.28
N PRO A 31 6.16 -13.09 -13.86
CA PRO A 31 5.41 -13.63 -12.73
C PRO A 31 4.85 -15.01 -13.09
N ASP A 32 5.14 -16.01 -12.24
CA ASP A 32 4.70 -17.39 -12.39
C ASP A 32 3.60 -17.78 -11.40
N GLY A 33 3.01 -16.78 -10.74
CA GLY A 33 2.02 -16.99 -9.68
C GLY A 33 2.65 -17.29 -8.31
N THR A 34 3.98 -17.39 -8.23
CA THR A 34 4.74 -17.56 -6.98
C THR A 34 5.57 -16.32 -6.67
N GLN A 35 6.23 -16.29 -5.50
CA GLN A 35 7.17 -15.23 -5.14
C GLN A 35 8.61 -15.52 -5.62
N LYS A 36 8.88 -16.70 -6.19
CA LYS A 36 10.23 -17.11 -6.58
C LYS A 36 10.92 -16.15 -7.56
N PRO A 37 10.24 -15.64 -8.62
CA PRO A 37 10.85 -14.67 -9.52
C PRO A 37 11.27 -13.38 -8.82
N LEU A 38 10.44 -12.89 -7.89
CA LEU A 38 10.73 -11.68 -7.12
C LEU A 38 11.91 -11.90 -6.16
N ILE A 39 11.99 -13.04 -5.50
CA ILE A 39 13.12 -13.40 -4.61
C ILE A 39 14.43 -13.44 -5.41
N LYS A 40 14.43 -13.96 -6.64
CA LYS A 40 15.60 -13.96 -7.53
C LYS A 40 16.09 -12.55 -7.85
N ILE A 41 15.17 -11.60 -8.04
CA ILE A 41 15.51 -10.19 -8.23
C ILE A 41 16.12 -9.62 -6.95
N MET A 42 15.45 -9.81 -5.81
CA MET A 42 15.90 -9.28 -4.52
C MET A 42 17.28 -9.83 -4.12
N LYS A 43 17.61 -11.05 -4.50
CA LYS A 43 18.95 -11.63 -4.32
C LYS A 43 20.04 -10.80 -5.03
N LYS A 44 19.74 -10.15 -6.15
CA LYS A 44 20.67 -9.29 -6.90
C LYS A 44 20.73 -7.85 -6.39
N ILE A 45 19.67 -7.37 -5.70
CA ILE A 45 19.59 -5.99 -5.22
C ILE A 45 20.64 -5.75 -4.14
N PRO A 46 21.36 -4.61 -4.16
CA PRO A 46 22.31 -4.25 -3.10
C PRO A 46 21.65 -4.23 -1.71
N GLU A 47 22.35 -4.70 -0.69
CA GLU A 47 21.79 -4.77 0.68
C GLU A 47 21.31 -3.43 1.22
N TRP A 48 22.01 -2.34 0.90
CA TRP A 48 21.62 -1.02 1.35
C TRP A 48 20.23 -0.62 0.83
N ARG A 49 19.90 -0.99 -0.43
CA ARG A 49 18.56 -0.76 -0.99
C ARG A 49 17.50 -1.55 -0.24
N LEU A 50 17.76 -2.83 0.03
CA LEU A 50 16.85 -3.69 0.80
C LEU A 50 16.61 -3.09 2.19
N LYS A 51 17.68 -2.73 2.90
CA LYS A 51 17.60 -2.14 4.24
C LYS A 51 16.85 -0.80 4.24
N ALA A 52 17.23 0.11 3.33
CA ALA A 52 16.57 1.41 3.19
C ALA A 52 15.08 1.26 2.85
N GLY A 53 14.75 0.40 1.86
CA GLY A 53 13.37 0.12 1.50
C GLY A 53 12.55 -0.39 2.69
N GLY A 54 13.09 -1.31 3.48
CA GLY A 54 12.38 -1.85 4.65
C GLY A 54 12.13 -0.83 5.76
N PHE A 55 13.08 0.07 6.03
CA PHE A 55 12.90 1.12 7.03
C PHE A 55 11.83 2.15 6.65
N VAL A 56 11.60 2.35 5.37
CA VAL A 56 10.57 3.26 4.87
C VAL A 56 9.16 2.82 5.30
N GLY A 57 8.89 1.51 5.36
CA GLY A 57 7.57 0.98 5.63
C GLY A 57 6.90 1.54 6.90
N PRO A 58 7.47 1.37 8.10
CA PRO A 58 6.89 1.90 9.34
C PRO A 58 6.75 3.42 9.36
N ILE A 59 7.73 4.15 8.79
CA ILE A 59 7.71 5.62 8.74
C ILE A 59 6.55 6.09 7.85
N ALA A 60 6.41 5.49 6.68
CA ALA A 60 5.32 5.81 5.76
C ALA A 60 3.96 5.44 6.36
N ALA A 61 3.84 4.28 7.04
CA ALA A 61 2.62 3.88 7.73
C ALA A 61 2.18 4.89 8.80
N PHE A 62 3.12 5.45 9.55
CA PHE A 62 2.84 6.53 10.51
C PHE A 62 2.27 7.77 9.81
N LEU A 63 2.86 8.20 8.69
CA LEU A 63 2.36 9.35 7.91
C LEU A 63 0.98 9.07 7.33
N TYR A 64 0.72 7.84 6.87
CA TYR A 64 -0.61 7.43 6.43
C TYR A 64 -1.65 7.50 7.54
N CYS A 65 -1.32 7.05 8.76
CA CYS A 65 -2.25 7.15 9.89
C CYS A 65 -2.64 8.62 10.18
N ILE A 66 -1.68 9.55 10.11
CA ILE A 66 -1.97 10.97 10.21
C ILE A 66 -2.83 11.41 9.03
N GLY A 67 -2.51 10.98 7.81
CA GLY A 67 -3.29 11.28 6.61
C GLY A 67 -4.74 10.82 6.71
N PHE A 68 -4.97 9.58 7.16
CA PHE A 68 -6.32 9.01 7.30
C PHE A 68 -7.18 9.74 8.32
N SER A 69 -6.60 10.47 9.27
CA SER A 69 -7.37 11.26 10.24
C SER A 69 -8.24 12.35 9.59
N HIS A 70 -7.99 12.72 8.31
CA HIS A 70 -8.88 13.63 7.57
C HIS A 70 -10.32 13.09 7.47
N LEU A 71 -10.51 11.75 7.49
CA LEU A 71 -11.85 11.13 7.46
C LEU A 71 -12.72 11.58 8.63
N LEU A 72 -12.13 11.85 9.79
CA LEU A 72 -12.85 12.33 10.98
C LEU A 72 -13.47 13.72 10.77
N PHE A 73 -12.95 14.48 9.80
CA PHE A 73 -13.46 15.79 9.42
C PHE A 73 -14.28 15.78 8.13
N LEU A 74 -14.21 14.68 7.40
CA LEU A 74 -14.88 14.52 6.11
C LEU A 74 -16.34 14.12 6.26
N PHE A 75 -16.64 13.15 7.15
CA PHE A 75 -17.99 12.67 7.37
C PHE A 75 -18.81 13.69 8.15
N ASP A 76 -20.11 13.81 7.85
CA ASP A 76 -21.03 14.63 8.60
C ASP A 76 -21.19 14.14 10.07
N GLU A 77 -21.78 14.98 10.93
CA GLU A 77 -21.88 14.68 12.37
C GLU A 77 -22.73 13.45 12.67
N SER A 78 -23.74 13.15 11.83
CA SER A 78 -24.64 11.99 12.01
C SER A 78 -23.91 10.66 11.76
N HIS A 79 -22.81 10.69 11.01
CA HIS A 79 -22.06 9.50 10.57
C HIS A 79 -20.64 9.44 11.17
N LYS A 80 -20.34 10.20 12.23
CA LYS A 80 -19.02 10.21 12.87
C LYS A 80 -18.56 8.84 13.37
N VAL A 81 -19.46 8.00 13.84
CA VAL A 81 -19.11 6.63 14.27
C VAL A 81 -18.54 5.83 13.09
N ILE A 82 -19.11 5.98 11.91
CA ILE A 82 -18.64 5.31 10.68
C ILE A 82 -17.26 5.86 10.30
N ALA A 83 -17.05 7.18 10.39
CA ALA A 83 -15.76 7.80 10.17
C ALA A 83 -14.66 7.23 11.10
N TRP A 84 -14.97 7.06 12.40
CA TRP A 84 -14.04 6.44 13.36
C TRP A 84 -13.73 4.99 13.01
N ILE A 85 -14.74 4.19 12.64
CA ILE A 85 -14.52 2.79 12.24
C ILE A 85 -13.66 2.72 10.98
N ALA A 86 -13.94 3.55 9.97
CA ALA A 86 -13.13 3.62 8.75
C ALA A 86 -11.69 4.04 9.05
N PHE A 87 -11.50 5.09 9.84
CA PHE A 87 -10.18 5.59 10.25
C PHE A 87 -9.36 4.52 10.97
N PHE A 88 -9.91 3.90 12.03
CA PHE A 88 -9.18 2.88 12.76
C PHE A 88 -8.90 1.63 11.91
N SER A 89 -9.84 1.23 11.07
CA SER A 89 -9.61 0.11 10.14
C SER A 89 -8.44 0.42 9.20
N LEU A 90 -8.42 1.58 8.56
CA LEU A 90 -7.31 1.97 7.69
C LEU A 90 -5.98 2.08 8.45
N CYS A 91 -6.00 2.61 9.68
CA CYS A 91 -4.80 2.68 10.53
C CYS A 91 -4.27 1.28 10.87
N ILE A 92 -5.12 0.34 11.27
CA ILE A 92 -4.71 -1.04 11.56
C ILE A 92 -4.13 -1.67 10.27
N GLY A 93 -4.84 -1.52 9.15
CA GLY A 93 -4.39 -2.05 7.85
C GLY A 93 -3.01 -1.54 7.48
N ILE A 94 -2.80 -0.21 7.49
CA ILE A 94 -1.51 0.36 7.07
C ILE A 94 -0.37 0.11 8.06
N ILE A 95 -0.65 -0.02 9.37
CA ILE A 95 0.36 -0.45 10.36
C ILE A 95 0.82 -1.88 10.05
N MET A 96 -0.11 -2.80 9.75
CA MET A 96 0.22 -4.13 9.27
C MET A 96 0.94 -4.09 7.91
N GLY A 97 0.60 -3.13 7.05
CA GLY A 97 1.28 -2.86 5.79
C GLY A 97 2.73 -2.42 5.97
N GLY A 98 3.00 -1.52 6.90
CA GLY A 98 4.35 -1.11 7.27
C GLY A 98 5.19 -2.27 7.82
N ALA A 99 4.60 -3.11 8.67
CA ALA A 99 5.23 -4.33 9.16
C ALA A 99 5.49 -5.32 8.02
N TYR A 100 4.51 -5.59 7.17
CA TYR A 100 4.64 -6.42 5.98
C TYR A 100 5.78 -5.94 5.08
N HIS A 101 5.85 -4.64 4.81
CA HIS A 101 6.89 -4.01 4.00
C HIS A 101 8.30 -4.23 4.60
N SER A 102 8.42 -4.17 5.94
CA SER A 102 9.68 -4.39 6.65
C SER A 102 10.15 -5.85 6.63
N HIS A 103 9.32 -6.82 6.27
CA HIS A 103 9.73 -8.23 6.16
C HIS A 103 10.43 -8.53 4.82
N TRP A 104 10.16 -7.76 3.76
CA TRP A 104 10.78 -8.00 2.46
C TRP A 104 12.30 -7.91 2.46
N PRO A 105 12.96 -6.97 3.15
CA PRO A 105 14.41 -6.99 3.29
C PRO A 105 14.96 -8.31 3.83
N TYR A 106 14.30 -8.89 4.84
CA TYR A 106 14.74 -10.18 5.41
C TYR A 106 14.70 -11.28 4.35
N ILE A 107 13.64 -11.33 3.54
CA ILE A 107 13.51 -12.29 2.43
C ILE A 107 14.69 -12.14 1.47
N GLY A 108 15.00 -10.91 1.04
CA GLY A 108 16.11 -10.64 0.13
C GLY A 108 17.48 -10.95 0.75
N LEU A 109 17.69 -10.62 2.01
CA LEU A 109 18.95 -10.85 2.72
C LEU A 109 19.18 -12.35 2.96
N LEU A 110 18.15 -13.10 3.37
CA LEU A 110 18.22 -14.55 3.56
C LEU A 110 18.44 -15.30 2.22
N ALA A 111 17.77 -14.84 1.16
CA ALA A 111 18.00 -15.38 -0.18
C ALA A 111 19.45 -15.22 -0.65
N LYS A 112 20.16 -14.16 -0.24
CA LYS A 112 21.60 -13.97 -0.52
C LYS A 112 22.47 -14.98 0.22
N GLN A 113 22.01 -15.55 1.34
CA GLN A 113 22.69 -16.57 2.11
C GLN A 113 22.34 -18.00 1.63
N ASP A 114 21.51 -18.13 0.61
CA ASP A 114 20.98 -19.41 0.11
C ASP A 114 20.22 -20.20 1.19
N ASP A 115 19.59 -19.52 2.15
CA ASP A 115 18.78 -20.12 3.22
C ASP A 115 17.30 -20.14 2.84
N ASP A 116 16.95 -21.05 1.92
CA ASP A 116 15.58 -21.18 1.43
C ASP A 116 14.58 -21.51 2.54
N LYS A 117 14.99 -22.24 3.60
CA LYS A 117 14.09 -22.56 4.72
C LYS A 117 13.70 -21.33 5.52
N ALA A 118 14.68 -20.47 5.82
CA ALA A 118 14.41 -19.22 6.51
C ALA A 118 13.57 -18.27 5.64
N VAL A 119 13.83 -18.23 4.32
CA VAL A 119 13.01 -17.48 3.37
C VAL A 119 11.54 -17.94 3.43
N ASP A 120 11.28 -19.25 3.39
CA ASP A 120 9.91 -19.79 3.43
C ASP A 120 9.19 -19.45 4.73
N ILE A 121 9.87 -19.48 5.88
CA ILE A 121 9.29 -19.08 7.18
C ILE A 121 8.86 -17.61 7.15
N VAL A 122 9.74 -16.72 6.68
CA VAL A 122 9.43 -15.28 6.61
C VAL A 122 8.30 -15.01 5.60
N LEU A 123 8.28 -15.71 4.48
CA LEU A 123 7.20 -15.61 3.48
C LEU A 123 5.85 -16.06 4.03
N ASP A 124 5.80 -17.18 4.77
CA ASP A 124 4.54 -17.65 5.39
C ASP A 124 3.99 -16.62 6.38
N PHE A 125 4.86 -16.06 7.23
CA PHE A 125 4.46 -15.02 8.16
C PHE A 125 3.99 -13.75 7.42
N SER A 126 4.71 -13.32 6.38
CA SER A 126 4.34 -12.17 5.57
C SER A 126 2.97 -12.34 4.89
N LYS A 127 2.65 -13.55 4.42
CA LYS A 127 1.31 -13.86 3.89
C LYS A 127 0.21 -13.67 4.93
N LYS A 128 0.43 -14.08 6.17
CA LYS A 128 -0.52 -13.89 7.27
C LYS A 128 -0.72 -12.41 7.61
N LEU A 129 0.37 -11.63 7.62
CA LEU A 129 0.28 -10.17 7.77
C LEU A 129 -0.53 -9.54 6.65
N SER A 130 -0.33 -9.95 5.39
CA SER A 130 -1.06 -9.38 4.26
C SER A 130 -2.57 -9.65 4.32
N ILE A 131 -3.00 -10.79 4.88
CA ILE A 131 -4.43 -11.07 5.09
C ILE A 131 -5.04 -10.06 6.06
N VAL A 132 -4.39 -9.80 7.18
CA VAL A 132 -4.86 -8.81 8.17
C VAL A 132 -4.87 -7.41 7.56
N LEU A 133 -3.81 -7.02 6.87
CA LEU A 133 -3.68 -5.76 6.15
C LEU A 133 -4.89 -5.55 5.21
N TYR A 134 -5.09 -6.44 4.25
CA TYR A 134 -6.14 -6.29 3.23
C TYR A 134 -7.55 -6.38 3.80
N LEU A 135 -7.76 -7.16 4.88
CA LEU A 135 -9.04 -7.20 5.57
C LEU A 135 -9.40 -5.83 6.14
N PHE A 136 -8.50 -5.21 6.90
CA PHE A 136 -8.78 -3.94 7.56
C PHE A 136 -8.79 -2.77 6.57
N GLU A 137 -7.89 -2.72 5.60
CA GLU A 137 -7.97 -1.72 4.53
C GLU A 137 -9.27 -1.87 3.72
N GLY A 138 -9.67 -3.09 3.41
CA GLY A 138 -10.92 -3.37 2.71
C GLY A 138 -12.14 -2.82 3.45
N ILE A 139 -12.24 -3.06 4.78
CA ILE A 139 -13.30 -2.50 5.61
C ILE A 139 -13.29 -0.96 5.52
N GLY A 140 -12.14 -0.34 5.73
CA GLY A 140 -12.03 1.11 5.73
C GLY A 140 -12.40 1.74 4.39
N TYR A 141 -11.90 1.19 3.27
CA TYR A 141 -12.23 1.70 1.93
C TYR A 141 -13.69 1.46 1.55
N VAL A 142 -14.28 0.33 1.92
CA VAL A 142 -15.71 0.07 1.68
C VAL A 142 -16.55 1.11 2.42
N LEU A 143 -16.28 1.38 3.70
CA LEU A 143 -17.01 2.39 4.47
C LEU A 143 -16.86 3.78 3.88
N MET A 144 -15.67 4.13 3.38
CA MET A 144 -15.44 5.40 2.69
C MET A 144 -16.24 5.50 1.39
N ILE A 145 -16.22 4.46 0.54
CA ILE A 145 -16.99 4.40 -0.70
C ILE A 145 -18.49 4.54 -0.42
N VAL A 146 -19.00 3.79 0.56
CA VAL A 146 -20.42 3.89 0.98
C VAL A 146 -20.74 5.29 1.47
N GLY A 147 -19.88 5.92 2.27
CA GLY A 147 -20.06 7.30 2.73
C GLY A 147 -20.16 8.31 1.59
N ILE A 148 -19.38 8.14 0.51
CA ILE A 148 -19.44 9.00 -0.67
C ILE A 148 -20.76 8.73 -1.44
N ILE A 149 -21.11 7.47 -1.70
CA ILE A 149 -22.31 7.10 -2.46
C ILE A 149 -23.58 7.55 -1.73
N CYS A 150 -23.63 7.43 -0.40
CA CYS A 150 -24.78 7.82 0.41
C CYS A 150 -24.83 9.33 0.71
N GLY A 151 -23.86 10.12 0.26
CA GLY A 151 -23.80 11.56 0.51
C GLY A 151 -23.47 11.94 1.96
N TRP A 152 -22.79 11.07 2.72
CA TRP A 152 -22.33 11.33 4.09
C TRP A 152 -21.05 12.16 4.13
N THR A 153 -20.48 12.43 2.98
CA THR A 153 -19.28 13.23 2.77
C THR A 153 -19.54 14.30 1.71
N PRO A 154 -18.81 15.42 1.69
CA PRO A 154 -18.96 16.45 0.65
C PRO A 154 -18.34 16.06 -0.69
N TYR A 155 -17.64 14.91 -0.77
CA TYR A 155 -17.03 14.49 -2.02
C TYR A 155 -18.07 14.13 -3.09
N PRO A 156 -17.86 14.55 -4.36
CA PRO A 156 -18.75 14.18 -5.45
C PRO A 156 -18.65 12.66 -5.73
N LEU A 157 -19.73 12.09 -6.28
CA LEU A 157 -19.84 10.65 -6.55
C LEU A 157 -18.65 10.09 -7.36
N ILE A 158 -18.13 10.89 -8.31
CA ILE A 158 -16.96 10.50 -9.13
C ILE A 158 -15.74 10.18 -8.25
N TYR A 159 -15.64 10.75 -7.06
CA TYR A 159 -14.53 10.49 -6.17
C TYR A 159 -14.52 9.04 -5.64
N ALA A 160 -15.66 8.37 -5.58
CA ALA A 160 -15.73 6.96 -5.17
C ALA A 160 -14.85 6.06 -6.05
N VAL A 161 -14.79 6.33 -7.37
CA VAL A 161 -13.94 5.54 -8.29
C VAL A 161 -12.44 5.87 -8.18
N LEU A 162 -12.08 6.99 -7.56
CA LEU A 162 -10.70 7.38 -7.29
C LEU A 162 -10.18 6.88 -5.94
N THR A 163 -11.03 6.18 -5.16
CA THR A 163 -10.61 5.58 -3.90
C THR A 163 -9.70 4.37 -4.14
N PRO A 164 -8.73 4.12 -3.25
CA PRO A 164 -7.86 2.96 -3.38
C PRO A 164 -8.62 1.64 -3.49
N GLY A 165 -9.73 1.47 -2.73
CA GLY A 165 -10.55 0.26 -2.78
C GLY A 165 -11.12 -0.01 -4.18
N PHE A 166 -11.54 1.02 -4.92
CA PHE A 166 -12.03 0.86 -6.28
C PHE A 166 -10.89 0.68 -7.29
N LEU A 167 -9.84 1.51 -7.21
CA LEU A 167 -8.69 1.45 -8.12
C LEU A 167 -7.93 0.14 -8.03
N PHE A 168 -7.98 -0.55 -6.88
CA PHE A 168 -7.37 -1.87 -6.72
C PHE A 168 -7.95 -2.91 -7.69
N LEU A 169 -9.22 -2.76 -8.11
CA LEU A 169 -9.88 -3.62 -9.09
C LEU A 169 -9.24 -3.55 -10.49
N LEU A 170 -8.45 -2.53 -10.78
CA LEU A 170 -7.73 -2.40 -12.05
C LEU A 170 -6.46 -3.25 -12.13
N LEU A 171 -5.99 -3.80 -11.00
CA LEU A 171 -4.75 -4.59 -10.94
C LEU A 171 -4.67 -5.72 -11.97
N PRO A 172 -5.73 -6.52 -12.25
CA PRO A 172 -5.68 -7.56 -13.27
C PRO A 172 -5.36 -7.05 -14.67
N LEU A 173 -5.81 -5.83 -15.02
CA LEU A 173 -5.54 -5.20 -16.31
C LEU A 173 -4.07 -4.77 -16.42
N LEU A 174 -3.51 -4.27 -15.31
CA LEU A 174 -2.13 -3.78 -15.26
C LEU A 174 -1.09 -4.90 -15.29
N LYS A 175 -1.46 -6.13 -14.93
CA LYS A 175 -0.56 -7.30 -15.00
C LYS A 175 -0.06 -7.61 -16.41
N LYS A 176 -0.64 -7.02 -17.46
CA LYS A 176 -0.23 -7.17 -18.86
C LYS A 176 0.82 -6.14 -19.31
N LEU A 177 1.21 -5.22 -18.45
CA LEU A 177 2.19 -4.19 -18.78
C LEU A 177 3.57 -4.81 -19.06
N PRO A 178 4.31 -4.29 -20.05
CA PRO A 178 5.69 -4.72 -20.29
C PRO A 178 6.65 -4.17 -19.23
N GLN A 179 7.81 -4.80 -19.10
CA GLN A 179 8.91 -4.24 -18.32
C GLN A 179 9.47 -2.97 -18.99
N PRO A 180 9.96 -1.98 -18.23
CA PRO A 180 10.02 -1.91 -16.75
C PRO A 180 8.73 -1.37 -16.09
N PHE A 181 7.71 -1.02 -16.89
CA PHE A 181 6.45 -0.44 -16.40
C PHE A 181 5.71 -1.39 -15.45
N TYR A 182 5.79 -2.70 -15.70
CA TYR A 182 5.22 -3.71 -14.82
C TYR A 182 5.74 -3.55 -13.38
N MET A 183 7.06 -3.52 -13.20
CA MET A 183 7.66 -3.43 -11.86
C MET A 183 7.38 -2.09 -11.19
N CYS A 184 7.38 -1.00 -11.96
CA CYS A 184 7.09 0.32 -11.43
C CYS A 184 5.61 0.48 -11.01
N ILE A 185 4.68 0.07 -11.87
CA ILE A 185 3.24 0.30 -11.66
C ILE A 185 2.64 -0.81 -10.81
N VAL A 186 2.80 -2.08 -11.21
CA VAL A 186 2.17 -3.21 -10.50
C VAL A 186 2.84 -3.47 -9.16
N GLY A 187 4.18 -3.37 -9.11
CA GLY A 187 4.95 -3.53 -7.88
C GLY A 187 4.60 -2.50 -6.81
N GLY A 188 4.38 -1.24 -7.20
CA GLY A 188 4.01 -0.14 -6.29
C GLY A 188 2.52 0.19 -6.29
N TRP A 189 1.65 -0.64 -6.89
CA TRP A 189 0.25 -0.28 -7.18
C TRP A 189 -0.53 0.16 -5.95
N SER A 190 -0.44 -0.55 -4.84
CA SER A 190 -1.16 -0.22 -3.60
C SER A 190 -0.85 1.21 -3.11
N ASN A 191 0.38 1.66 -3.27
CA ASN A 191 0.81 2.99 -2.85
C ASN A 191 0.54 4.05 -3.93
N LEU A 192 0.64 3.68 -5.20
CA LEU A 192 0.34 4.57 -6.31
C LEU A 192 -1.15 4.98 -6.34
N ILE A 193 -2.07 4.05 -6.07
CA ILE A 193 -3.51 4.39 -5.95
C ILE A 193 -3.79 5.30 -4.75
N ALA A 194 -3.03 5.18 -3.66
CA ALA A 194 -3.14 6.11 -2.55
C ALA A 194 -2.62 7.51 -2.91
N VAL A 195 -1.55 7.61 -3.73
CA VAL A 195 -1.11 8.89 -4.30
C VAL A 195 -2.23 9.53 -5.11
N ILE A 196 -2.87 8.76 -6.01
CA ILE A 196 -4.01 9.25 -6.81
C ILE A 196 -5.14 9.74 -5.89
N TYR A 197 -5.49 8.95 -4.88
CA TYR A 197 -6.51 9.30 -3.89
C TYR A 197 -6.22 10.63 -3.20
N TYR A 198 -5.02 10.81 -2.63
CA TYR A 198 -4.69 12.04 -1.91
C TYR A 198 -4.61 13.27 -2.83
N ILE A 199 -4.10 13.10 -4.07
CA ILE A 199 -4.09 14.19 -5.05
C ILE A 199 -5.53 14.59 -5.39
N ALA A 200 -6.40 13.62 -5.68
CA ALA A 200 -7.80 13.88 -5.95
C ALA A 200 -8.50 14.57 -4.75
N ALA A 201 -8.23 14.11 -3.52
CA ALA A 201 -8.79 14.72 -2.31
C ALA A 201 -8.36 16.18 -2.09
N LEU A 202 -7.18 16.56 -2.56
CA LEU A 202 -6.70 17.94 -2.50
C LEU A 202 -7.35 18.84 -3.55
N MET A 203 -7.97 18.28 -4.59
CA MET A 203 -8.64 19.02 -5.67
C MET A 203 -10.10 19.32 -5.38
N PHE A 204 -10.73 18.58 -4.47
CA PHE A 204 -12.12 18.74 -4.03
C PHE A 204 -12.20 19.37 -2.63
#